data_a49318762aac04aa1f43f0bf88e15b2e
#
_entry.id   a49318762aac04aa1f43f0bf88e15b2e
#
_cell.length_a   1.000
_cell.length_b   1.000
_cell.length_c   1.000
_cell.angle_alpha   90.00
_cell.angle_beta   90.00
_cell.angle_gamma   90.00
#
_symmetry.space_group_name_H-M   'P 1'
#
loop_
_entity.id
_entity.type
_entity.pdbx_description
1 polymer ?
#
loop_
_entity_poly.entity_id
_entity_poly.type
_entity_poly.pdbx_seq_one_letter_code
_entity_poly.pdbx_strand_id
1 'polypeptide(L)'
;VEYAITKIPPEKIDLGIPNYGYDWTLPFVRGASKALTIGNVEAVQIAIENGADIQFDETAMSPWFRYHRYGTGHEVWFEDVRSLQAKFDLIRSYGLRGMGYWQIMQLFRANWLLLDYNFGIRKR
;
A
#
# COMPACT_ATOMS: atom_id res chain seq x y z
N VAL A 1 -10.62 10.53 4.02
CA VAL A 1 -11.91 10.45 3.31
C VAL A 1 -12.95 11.29 4.02
N GLU A 2 -13.24 11.05 5.30
CA GLU A 2 -14.30 11.73 6.07
C GLU A 2 -14.24 13.25 5.97
N TYR A 3 -13.07 13.84 6.14
CA TYR A 3 -12.93 15.29 5.97
C TYR A 3 -13.23 15.75 4.53
N ALA A 4 -12.75 15.01 3.54
CA ALA A 4 -12.92 15.39 2.14
C ALA A 4 -14.40 15.42 1.72
N ILE A 5 -15.20 14.44 2.14
CA ILE A 5 -16.64 14.38 1.82
C ILE A 5 -17.46 15.51 2.47
N THR A 6 -16.94 16.18 3.49
CA THR A 6 -17.58 17.39 4.04
C THR A 6 -17.42 18.62 3.13
N LYS A 7 -16.52 18.57 2.16
CA LYS A 7 -16.17 19.69 1.27
C LYS A 7 -16.42 19.40 -0.19
N ILE A 8 -16.37 18.14 -0.59
CA ILE A 8 -16.47 17.71 -1.99
C ILE A 8 -17.49 16.57 -2.06
N PRO A 9 -18.44 16.58 -3.00
CA PRO A 9 -19.35 15.46 -3.22
C PRO A 9 -18.57 14.16 -3.47
N PRO A 10 -18.95 13.04 -2.81
CA PRO A 10 -18.22 11.77 -2.92
C PRO A 10 -18.00 11.30 -4.37
N GLU A 11 -18.98 11.51 -5.25
CA GLU A 11 -18.92 11.17 -6.66
C GLU A 11 -17.90 11.98 -7.47
N LYS A 12 -17.22 12.93 -6.85
CA LYS A 12 -16.12 13.72 -7.44
C LYS A 12 -14.75 13.38 -6.84
N ILE A 13 -14.69 12.42 -5.91
CA ILE A 13 -13.46 12.03 -5.21
C ILE A 13 -12.94 10.71 -5.75
N ASP A 14 -11.70 10.69 -6.21
CA ASP A 14 -10.94 9.47 -6.50
C ASP A 14 -9.97 9.20 -5.35
N LEU A 15 -9.94 7.96 -4.84
CA LEU A 15 -8.99 7.54 -3.81
C LEU A 15 -7.64 7.17 -4.44
N GLY A 16 -6.55 7.77 -3.97
CA GLY A 16 -5.22 7.37 -4.39
C GLY A 16 -4.85 5.99 -3.84
N ILE A 17 -4.47 5.07 -4.73
CA ILE A 17 -4.01 3.72 -4.37
C ILE A 17 -2.51 3.65 -4.59
N PRO A 18 -1.69 3.48 -3.55
CA PRO A 18 -0.27 3.25 -3.71
C PRO A 18 -0.02 1.84 -4.26
N ASN A 19 0.90 1.73 -5.20
CA ASN A 19 1.34 0.45 -5.74
C ASN A 19 2.84 0.25 -5.45
N TYR A 20 3.25 0.58 -4.24
CA TYR A 20 4.63 0.56 -3.77
C TYR A 20 4.67 0.43 -2.24
N GLY A 21 5.86 0.17 -1.73
CA GLY A 21 6.17 0.23 -0.31
C GLY A 21 7.34 1.16 -0.02
N TYR A 22 7.64 1.30 1.25
CA TYR A 22 8.77 2.07 1.76
C TYR A 22 9.64 1.22 2.68
N ASP A 23 10.94 1.25 2.44
CA ASP A 23 11.97 0.69 3.33
C ASP A 23 12.65 1.83 4.08
N TRP A 24 12.47 1.86 5.39
CA TRP A 24 13.03 2.86 6.30
C TRP A 24 14.24 2.32 7.03
N THR A 25 15.36 3.01 6.91
CA THR A 25 16.53 2.74 7.75
C THR A 25 16.30 3.24 9.18
N LEU A 26 16.58 2.40 10.16
CA LEU A 26 16.44 2.71 11.58
C LEU A 26 17.79 3.19 12.19
N PRO A 27 17.77 4.06 13.24
CA PRO A 27 16.59 4.64 13.86
C PRO A 27 15.93 5.71 13.00
N PHE A 28 14.60 5.79 13.08
CA PHE A 28 13.87 6.85 12.37
C PHE A 28 14.10 8.20 13.04
N VAL A 29 14.51 9.19 12.24
CA VAL A 29 14.70 10.59 12.68
C VAL A 29 13.82 11.49 11.83
N ARG A 30 12.83 12.11 12.47
CA ARG A 30 11.87 12.99 11.78
C ARG A 30 12.59 14.14 11.08
N GLY A 31 12.29 14.33 9.79
CA GLY A 31 12.90 15.35 8.95
C GLY A 31 14.28 15.01 8.38
N ALA A 32 14.92 13.93 8.83
CA ALA A 32 16.24 13.49 8.34
C ALA A 32 16.18 12.13 7.65
N SER A 33 15.42 11.17 8.21
CA SER A 33 15.29 9.84 7.60
C SER A 33 14.55 9.90 6.27
N LYS A 34 15.09 9.19 5.29
CA LYS A 34 14.47 9.00 3.96
C LYS A 34 14.16 7.53 3.76
N ALA A 35 12.98 7.24 3.22
CA ALA A 35 12.63 5.89 2.81
C ALA A 35 13.13 5.61 1.39
N LEU A 36 13.52 4.37 1.15
CA LEU A 36 13.67 3.84 -0.19
C LEU A 36 12.31 3.34 -0.68
N THR A 37 11.88 3.80 -1.84
CA THR A 37 10.66 3.28 -2.48
C THR A 37 10.96 1.92 -3.11
N ILE A 38 10.15 0.93 -2.80
CA ILE A 38 10.28 -0.44 -3.30
C ILE A 38 8.95 -0.95 -3.86
N GLY A 39 9.00 -1.96 -4.72
CA GLY A 39 7.78 -2.66 -5.17
C GLY A 39 7.21 -3.57 -4.08
N ASN A 40 5.90 -3.85 -4.15
CA ASN A 40 5.26 -4.75 -3.17
C ASN A 40 5.77 -6.19 -3.28
N VAL A 41 6.08 -6.67 -4.49
CA VAL A 41 6.71 -7.98 -4.71
C VAL A 41 8.11 -8.00 -4.14
N GLU A 42 8.87 -6.92 -4.34
CA GLU A 42 10.21 -6.75 -3.78
C GLU A 42 10.19 -6.76 -2.24
N ALA A 43 9.20 -6.12 -1.61
CA ALA A 43 9.04 -6.14 -0.16
C ALA A 43 8.90 -7.57 0.38
N VAL A 44 8.07 -8.40 -0.25
CA VAL A 44 7.92 -9.82 0.12
C VAL A 44 9.23 -10.58 -0.08
N GLN A 45 9.95 -10.32 -1.17
CA GLN A 45 11.25 -10.95 -1.44
C GLN A 45 12.28 -10.61 -0.36
N ILE A 46 12.36 -9.36 0.06
CA ILE A 46 13.23 -8.92 1.16
C ILE A 46 12.89 -9.64 2.46
N ALA A 47 11.60 -9.80 2.78
CA ALA A 47 11.17 -10.53 3.97
C ALA A 47 11.63 -12.00 3.92
N ILE A 48 11.46 -12.68 2.79
CA ILE A 48 11.88 -14.07 2.60
C ILE A 48 13.40 -14.21 2.75
N GLU A 49 14.17 -13.37 2.08
CA GLU A 49 15.64 -13.42 2.09
C GLU A 49 16.25 -13.18 3.47
N ASN A 50 15.56 -12.42 4.31
CA ASN A 50 16.02 -12.09 5.67
C ASN A 50 15.31 -12.89 6.77
N GLY A 51 14.45 -13.84 6.42
CA GLY A 51 13.67 -14.63 7.37
C GLY A 51 12.76 -13.77 8.26
N ALA A 52 12.26 -12.65 7.74
CA ALA A 52 11.41 -11.72 8.48
C ALA A 52 9.95 -12.13 8.40
N ASP A 53 9.26 -12.08 9.53
CA ASP A 53 7.83 -12.34 9.60
C ASP A 53 7.04 -11.10 9.20
N ILE A 54 6.23 -11.22 8.15
CA ILE A 54 5.33 -10.15 7.73
C ILE A 54 4.15 -10.09 8.70
N GLN A 55 3.98 -8.93 9.32
CA GLN A 55 2.87 -8.62 10.21
C GLN A 55 1.85 -7.73 9.53
N PHE A 56 0.69 -7.58 10.12
CA PHE A 56 -0.37 -6.69 9.62
C PHE A 56 -0.82 -5.76 10.74
N ASP A 57 -0.75 -4.46 10.49
CA ASP A 57 -1.27 -3.44 11.40
C ASP A 57 -2.73 -3.15 11.06
N GLU A 58 -3.64 -3.49 11.98
CA GLU A 58 -5.09 -3.34 11.75
C GLU A 58 -5.57 -1.89 11.86
N THR A 59 -4.80 -1.00 12.46
CA THR A 59 -5.11 0.43 12.51
C THR A 59 -4.74 1.12 11.21
N ALA A 60 -3.52 0.88 10.73
CA ALA A 60 -3.05 1.38 9.44
C ALA A 60 -3.62 0.59 8.26
N MET A 61 -4.16 -0.61 8.50
CA MET A 61 -4.59 -1.57 7.49
C MET A 61 -3.49 -1.82 6.45
N SER A 62 -2.28 -2.10 6.94
CA SER A 62 -1.08 -2.28 6.11
C SER A 62 -0.16 -3.37 6.62
N PRO A 63 0.43 -4.17 5.73
CA PRO A 63 1.47 -5.12 6.10
C PRO A 63 2.80 -4.41 6.35
N TRP A 64 3.57 -4.94 7.29
CA TRP A 64 4.88 -4.43 7.65
C TRP A 64 5.77 -5.52 8.23
N PHE A 65 7.09 -5.29 8.20
CA PHE A 65 8.06 -6.14 8.86
C PHE A 65 9.34 -5.36 9.19
N ARG A 66 10.19 -5.97 10.03
CA ARG A 66 11.54 -5.49 10.33
C ARG A 66 12.56 -6.53 9.92
N TYR A 67 13.71 -6.05 9.46
CA TYR A 67 14.85 -6.89 9.15
C TYR A 67 16.15 -6.15 9.44
N HIS A 68 17.27 -6.89 9.43
CA HIS A 68 18.60 -6.32 9.59
C HIS A 68 19.44 -6.67 8.36
N ARG A 69 20.18 -5.68 7.89
CA ARG A 69 21.16 -5.86 6.80
C ARG A 69 22.43 -5.12 7.19
N TYR A 70 23.58 -5.85 7.17
CA TYR A 70 24.89 -5.30 7.55
C TYR A 70 24.89 -4.58 8.91
N GLY A 71 24.21 -5.16 9.91
CA GLY A 71 24.11 -4.60 11.25
C GLY A 71 23.16 -3.41 11.41
N THR A 72 22.50 -2.99 10.34
CA THR A 72 21.53 -1.90 10.34
C THR A 72 20.10 -2.44 10.31
N GLY A 73 19.26 -1.92 11.22
CA GLY A 73 17.83 -2.24 11.26
C GLY A 73 17.05 -1.49 10.18
N HIS A 74 16.05 -2.16 9.64
CA HIS A 74 15.13 -1.62 8.66
C HIS A 74 13.69 -1.94 9.04
N GLU A 75 12.77 -1.05 8.68
CA GLU A 75 11.34 -1.26 8.79
C GLU A 75 10.68 -1.00 7.44
N VAL A 76 9.93 -1.99 6.96
CA VAL A 76 9.26 -1.96 5.67
C VAL A 76 7.76 -1.91 5.85
N TRP A 77 7.11 -0.98 5.16
CA TRP A 77 5.66 -0.89 5.02
C TRP A 77 5.31 -0.96 3.55
N PHE A 78 4.30 -1.75 3.19
CA PHE A 78 3.95 -1.98 1.79
C PHE A 78 2.45 -2.28 1.62
N GLU A 79 2.03 -2.67 0.42
CA GLU A 79 0.65 -3.05 0.14
C GLU A 79 0.55 -4.54 -0.19
N ASP A 80 -0.50 -5.17 0.31
CA ASP A 80 -0.91 -6.52 -0.06
C ASP A 80 -2.41 -6.58 -0.38
N VAL A 81 -2.95 -7.76 -0.66
CA VAL A 81 -4.37 -7.92 -0.99
C VAL A 81 -5.29 -7.48 0.15
N ARG A 82 -4.85 -7.59 1.42
CA ARG A 82 -5.64 -7.19 2.59
C ARG A 82 -5.75 -5.66 2.68
N SER A 83 -4.63 -4.97 2.53
CA SER A 83 -4.58 -3.51 2.58
C SER A 83 -5.29 -2.86 1.38
N LEU A 84 -5.16 -3.47 0.20
CA LEU A 84 -5.87 -3.03 -1.00
C LEU A 84 -7.37 -3.24 -0.88
N GLN A 85 -7.81 -4.40 -0.35
CA GLN A 85 -9.23 -4.66 -0.12
C GLN A 85 -9.82 -3.62 0.85
N ALA A 86 -9.13 -3.28 1.93
CA ALA A 86 -9.57 -2.24 2.86
C ALA A 86 -9.77 -0.88 2.16
N LYS A 87 -8.89 -0.51 1.23
CA LYS A 87 -9.02 0.70 0.42
C LYS A 87 -10.20 0.63 -0.56
N PHE A 88 -10.43 -0.53 -1.18
CA PHE A 88 -11.58 -0.73 -2.06
C PHE A 88 -12.91 -0.67 -1.29
N ASP A 89 -12.93 -1.19 -0.07
CA ASP A 89 -14.09 -1.10 0.81
C ASP A 89 -14.41 0.34 1.21
N LEU A 90 -13.40 1.19 1.42
CA LEU A 90 -13.59 2.63 1.64
C LEU A 90 -14.28 3.30 0.44
N ILE A 91 -13.86 2.99 -0.78
CA ILE A 91 -14.46 3.54 -2.00
C ILE A 91 -15.95 3.22 -2.06
N ARG A 92 -16.30 1.97 -1.77
CA ARG A 92 -17.70 1.53 -1.75
C ARG A 92 -18.50 2.15 -0.60
N SER A 93 -17.96 2.12 0.61
CA SER A 93 -18.64 2.59 1.83
C SER A 93 -18.98 4.08 1.76
N TYR A 94 -18.10 4.89 1.16
CA TYR A 94 -18.31 6.33 1.03
C TYR A 94 -18.90 6.76 -0.32
N GLY A 95 -19.16 5.82 -1.23
CA GLY A 95 -19.71 6.11 -2.55
C GLY A 95 -18.80 7.01 -3.39
N LEU A 96 -17.46 6.79 -3.30
CA LEU A 96 -16.50 7.59 -4.05
C LEU A 96 -16.60 7.28 -5.54
N ARG A 97 -16.17 8.23 -6.38
CA ARG A 97 -16.15 8.10 -7.85
C ARG A 97 -15.32 6.90 -8.31
N GLY A 98 -14.17 6.68 -7.69
CA GLY A 98 -13.25 5.62 -8.08
C GLY A 98 -11.90 5.74 -7.41
N MET A 99 -10.87 5.30 -8.13
CA MET A 99 -9.50 5.28 -7.66
C MET A 99 -8.50 5.64 -8.76
N GLY A 100 -7.33 6.14 -8.36
CA GLY A 100 -6.18 6.34 -9.21
C GLY A 100 -4.95 5.66 -8.62
N TYR A 101 -4.19 4.95 -9.44
CA TYR A 101 -2.96 4.29 -9.01
C TYR A 101 -1.74 5.20 -9.14
N TRP A 102 -0.95 5.24 -8.10
CA TRP A 102 0.41 5.74 -8.13
C TRP A 102 1.35 4.61 -7.70
N GLN A 103 2.11 4.02 -8.59
CA GLN A 103 2.21 4.10 -10.05
C GLN A 103 2.11 2.67 -10.62
N ILE A 104 1.93 2.51 -11.92
CA ILE A 104 1.77 1.18 -12.53
C ILE A 104 3.08 0.49 -12.92
N MET A 105 4.22 1.16 -12.72
CA MET A 105 5.54 0.65 -13.12
C MET A 105 6.03 -0.54 -12.27
N GLN A 106 5.47 -0.72 -11.07
CA GLN A 106 5.76 -1.85 -10.22
C GLN A 106 4.74 -2.97 -10.48
N LEU A 107 5.19 -4.07 -11.08
CA LEU A 107 4.30 -5.20 -11.36
C LEU A 107 3.83 -5.86 -10.06
N PHE A 108 2.53 -5.81 -9.83
CA PHE A 108 1.89 -6.50 -8.70
C PHE A 108 0.61 -7.19 -9.18
N ARG A 109 0.78 -8.40 -9.70
CA ARG A 109 -0.31 -9.17 -10.33
C ARG A 109 -1.51 -9.37 -9.41
N ALA A 110 -1.28 -9.62 -8.12
CA ALA A 110 -2.36 -9.82 -7.14
C ALA A 110 -3.28 -8.61 -7.02
N ASN A 111 -2.76 -7.38 -7.15
CA ASN A 111 -3.56 -6.17 -7.18
C ASN A 111 -4.55 -6.16 -8.36
N TRP A 112 -4.09 -6.50 -9.57
CA TRP A 112 -4.94 -6.49 -10.76
C TRP A 112 -6.04 -7.56 -10.70
N LEU A 113 -5.74 -8.73 -10.15
CA LEU A 113 -6.74 -9.78 -9.92
C LEU A 113 -7.77 -9.34 -8.88
N LEU A 114 -7.34 -8.72 -7.80
CA LEU A 114 -8.23 -8.21 -6.76
C LEU A 114 -9.12 -7.06 -7.28
N LEU A 115 -8.54 -6.17 -8.09
CA LEU A 115 -9.27 -5.07 -8.72
C LEU A 115 -10.36 -5.60 -9.66
N ASP A 116 -10.02 -6.56 -10.52
CA ASP A 116 -10.98 -7.18 -11.44
C ASP A 116 -12.11 -7.90 -10.70
N TYR A 117 -11.77 -8.61 -9.64
CA TYR A 117 -12.75 -9.28 -8.76
C TYR A 117 -13.72 -8.27 -8.12
N ASN A 118 -13.24 -7.12 -7.66
CA ASN A 118 -14.05 -6.14 -6.96
C ASN A 118 -14.89 -5.24 -7.90
N PHE A 119 -14.36 -4.85 -9.06
CA PHE A 119 -14.96 -3.81 -9.90
C PHE A 119 -15.15 -4.21 -11.37
N GLY A 120 -14.52 -5.29 -11.81
CA GLY A 120 -14.52 -5.72 -13.22
C GLY A 120 -13.73 -4.78 -14.12
N ILE A 121 -12.68 -5.28 -14.77
CA ILE A 121 -11.86 -4.49 -15.72
C ILE A 121 -12.39 -4.69 -17.13
N ARG A 122 -12.81 -3.62 -17.77
CA ARG A 122 -13.17 -3.63 -19.20
C ARG A 122 -11.92 -3.32 -20.02
N LYS A 123 -11.48 -4.28 -20.80
CA LYS A 123 -10.46 -4.05 -21.84
C LYS A 123 -11.16 -3.56 -23.11
N ARG A 124 -10.70 -2.46 -23.64
CA ARG A 124 -11.13 -1.95 -24.95
C ARG A 124 -10.17 -2.41 -26.03
#